data_bdf021232e99528899329fb427e491d2
#
_entry.id   bdf021232e99528899329fb427e491d2
#
_cell.length_a   1.000
_cell.length_b   1.000
_cell.length_c   1.000
_cell.angle_alpha   90.00
_cell.angle_beta   90.00
_cell.angle_gamma   90.00
#
_symmetry.space_group_name_H-M   'P 1'
#
loop_
_entity.id
_entity.type
_entity.pdbx_description
1 polymer ?
#
loop_
_entity_poly.entity_id
_entity_poly.type
_entity_poly.pdbx_seq_one_letter_code
_entity_poly.pdbx_strand_id
1 'polypeptide(L)'
;MTLLSRQGGHPEWHILGNAIPILTGGQITTMNGAIHDVGRWDLLVAHPPCTYLSNAGASFLWKGKELQADRLMKGIHGRDLFMRFWWADIPKICIENPVPSKVFCLPAYTQIIQPYEYGHPYTKRTCLWLKGLPPLFPTDIVVPEKSWVMEGPYRHNRDRAKNRSKTFTGVGQAMAEQWG
;
A
#
# COMPACT_ATOMS: atom_id res chain seq x y z
N MET A 1 -13.04 -7.94 -3.77
CA MET A 1 -12.12 -9.09 -3.98
C MET A 1 -10.71 -8.54 -4.11
N THR A 2 -9.89 -8.73 -3.09
CA THR A 2 -8.52 -8.21 -3.09
C THR A 2 -7.64 -9.28 -3.70
N LEU A 3 -7.22 -9.06 -4.93
CA LEU A 3 -6.25 -9.89 -5.59
C LEU A 3 -4.87 -9.52 -5.05
N LEU A 4 -4.20 -10.43 -4.40
CA LEU A 4 -2.76 -10.36 -4.26
C LEU A 4 -2.19 -10.33 -5.70
N SER A 5 -1.28 -9.39 -5.94
CA SER A 5 -0.78 -9.09 -7.28
C SER A 5 -0.24 -10.35 -7.98
N ARG A 6 -0.53 -10.53 -9.27
CA ARG A 6 0.08 -11.55 -10.14
C ARG A 6 1.60 -11.34 -10.37
N GLN A 7 2.25 -10.48 -9.60
CA GLN A 7 3.63 -10.03 -9.77
C GLN A 7 4.53 -10.44 -8.60
N GLY A 8 4.36 -11.64 -8.06
CA GLY A 8 5.34 -12.21 -7.16
C GLY A 8 6.49 -12.85 -7.97
N GLY A 9 7.74 -12.43 -7.71
CA GLY A 9 8.93 -13.05 -8.32
C GLY A 9 9.29 -14.42 -7.77
N HIS A 10 8.62 -14.87 -6.71
CA HIS A 10 8.91 -16.06 -5.93
C HIS A 10 7.65 -16.90 -5.73
N PRO A 11 7.33 -17.83 -6.66
CA PRO A 11 6.09 -18.63 -6.60
C PRO A 11 5.97 -19.45 -5.31
N GLU A 12 7.07 -19.79 -4.68
CA GLU A 12 7.15 -20.53 -3.42
C GLU A 12 6.64 -19.75 -2.19
N TRP A 13 6.63 -18.43 -2.28
CA TRP A 13 6.16 -17.54 -1.19
C TRP A 13 4.96 -16.69 -1.58
N HIS A 14 4.56 -16.74 -2.85
CA HIS A 14 3.50 -15.90 -3.36
C HIS A 14 2.14 -16.59 -3.31
N ILE A 15 1.14 -15.91 -2.78
CA ILE A 15 -0.24 -16.37 -2.69
C ILE A 15 -1.10 -15.54 -3.64
N LEU A 16 -1.87 -16.20 -4.51
CA LEU A 16 -2.87 -15.54 -5.34
C LEU A 16 -4.25 -15.71 -4.70
N GLY A 17 -4.88 -14.59 -4.34
CA GLY A 17 -6.24 -14.66 -3.80
C GLY A 17 -6.63 -13.51 -2.91
N ASN A 18 -7.65 -13.75 -2.11
CA ASN A 18 -8.13 -12.79 -1.12
C ASN A 18 -7.22 -12.83 0.12
N ALA A 19 -6.62 -11.70 0.47
CA ALA A 19 -5.76 -11.60 1.63
C ALA A 19 -6.51 -11.69 2.98
N ILE A 20 -7.80 -11.37 3.00
CA ILE A 20 -8.55 -11.27 4.25
C ILE A 20 -8.62 -12.59 5.03
N PRO A 21 -8.95 -13.76 4.42
CA PRO A 21 -9.01 -15.02 5.15
C PRO A 21 -7.67 -15.45 5.76
N ILE A 22 -6.55 -15.02 5.18
CA ILE A 22 -5.22 -15.44 5.63
C ILE A 22 -4.64 -14.54 6.74
N LEU A 23 -5.33 -13.44 7.10
CA LEU A 23 -4.87 -12.57 8.19
C LEU A 23 -4.83 -13.26 9.55
N THR A 24 -5.61 -14.31 9.74
CA THR A 24 -5.65 -15.10 10.98
C THR A 24 -4.65 -16.24 11.00
N GLY A 25 -3.85 -16.42 9.96
CA GLY A 25 -3.00 -17.60 9.81
C GLY A 25 -3.78 -18.82 9.29
N GLY A 26 -3.28 -20.01 9.56
CA GLY A 26 -3.84 -21.28 9.11
C GLY A 26 -3.21 -21.80 7.84
N GLN A 27 -3.89 -22.67 7.09
CA GLN A 27 -3.36 -23.23 5.87
C GLN A 27 -3.42 -22.23 4.72
N ILE A 28 -2.27 -22.03 4.07
CA ILE A 28 -2.12 -21.19 2.88
C ILE A 28 -1.57 -22.02 1.73
N THR A 29 -2.01 -21.71 0.50
CA THR A 29 -1.47 -22.33 -0.72
C THR A 29 -0.72 -21.30 -1.54
N THR A 30 0.54 -21.54 -1.83
CA THR A 30 1.39 -20.68 -2.65
C THR A 30 1.20 -20.94 -4.14
N MET A 31 1.72 -20.05 -5.00
CA MET A 31 1.54 -20.14 -6.45
C MET A 31 2.11 -21.42 -7.08
N ASN A 32 3.14 -22.01 -6.48
CA ASN A 32 3.69 -23.30 -6.91
C ASN A 32 2.88 -24.51 -6.42
N GLY A 33 1.76 -24.29 -5.71
CA GLY A 33 0.88 -25.32 -5.18
C GLY A 33 1.32 -25.91 -3.83
N ALA A 34 2.39 -25.41 -3.22
CA ALA A 34 2.80 -25.86 -1.89
C ALA A 34 1.79 -25.36 -0.82
N ILE A 35 1.49 -26.23 0.13
CA ILE A 35 0.62 -25.93 1.28
C ILE A 35 1.51 -25.70 2.50
N HIS A 36 1.31 -24.56 3.15
CA HIS A 36 2.01 -24.21 4.38
C HIS A 36 0.97 -24.03 5.50
N ASP A 37 1.25 -24.56 6.66
CA ASP A 37 0.53 -24.22 7.88
C ASP A 37 1.29 -23.08 8.56
N VAL A 38 0.70 -21.88 8.50
CA VAL A 38 1.25 -20.69 9.13
C VAL A 38 0.49 -20.41 10.41
N GLY A 39 1.22 -20.15 11.48
CA GLY A 39 0.66 -19.71 12.74
C GLY A 39 0.09 -18.30 12.66
N ARG A 40 0.20 -17.54 13.74
CA ARG A 40 -0.14 -16.11 13.74
C ARG A 40 0.97 -15.31 13.05
N TRP A 41 0.56 -14.29 12.34
CA TRP A 41 1.50 -13.35 11.72
C TRP A 41 2.07 -12.39 12.77
N ASP A 42 3.38 -12.13 12.70
CA ASP A 42 4.05 -11.16 13.56
C ASP A 42 4.01 -9.75 12.97
N LEU A 43 4.01 -9.66 11.65
CA LEU A 43 4.05 -8.40 10.90
C LEU A 43 3.13 -8.43 9.67
N LEU A 44 2.37 -7.37 9.50
CA LEU A 44 1.62 -7.08 8.27
C LEU A 44 2.15 -5.81 7.63
N VAL A 45 2.64 -5.89 6.40
CA VAL A 45 2.86 -4.73 5.54
C VAL A 45 1.83 -4.77 4.41
N ALA A 46 0.93 -3.80 4.36
CA ALA A 46 -0.19 -3.79 3.43
C ALA A 46 -0.19 -2.55 2.51
N HIS A 47 -0.50 -2.77 1.23
CA HIS A 47 -0.64 -1.72 0.21
C HIS A 47 -2.05 -1.80 -0.41
N PRO A 48 -3.12 -1.42 0.34
CA PRO A 48 -4.47 -1.49 -0.17
C PRO A 48 -4.67 -0.54 -1.36
N PRO A 49 -5.59 -0.85 -2.29
CA PRO A 49 -5.86 0.00 -3.45
C PRO A 49 -6.20 1.44 -3.05
N CYS A 50 -5.41 2.39 -3.53
CA CYS A 50 -5.53 3.81 -3.19
C CYS A 50 -6.33 4.64 -4.21
N THR A 51 -6.74 4.04 -5.34
CA THR A 51 -7.33 4.73 -6.50
C THR A 51 -8.50 5.64 -6.15
N TYR A 52 -9.32 5.23 -5.18
CA TYR A 52 -10.50 5.99 -4.76
C TYR A 52 -10.29 6.73 -3.44
N LEU A 53 -9.34 6.29 -2.61
CA LEU A 53 -9.11 6.81 -1.25
C LEU A 53 -8.21 8.04 -1.22
N SER A 54 -7.30 8.18 -2.17
CA SER A 54 -6.34 9.28 -2.21
C SER A 54 -7.01 10.62 -2.56
N ASN A 55 -6.39 11.74 -2.20
CA ASN A 55 -6.84 13.08 -2.60
C ASN A 55 -6.98 13.19 -4.11
N ALA A 56 -6.02 12.66 -4.88
CA ALA A 56 -6.08 12.64 -6.33
C ALA A 56 -7.27 11.81 -6.86
N GLY A 57 -7.59 10.70 -6.19
CA GLY A 57 -8.73 9.86 -6.55
C GLY A 57 -10.08 10.53 -6.22
N ALA A 58 -10.17 11.16 -5.08
CA ALA A 58 -11.38 11.83 -4.60
C ALA A 58 -11.75 13.09 -5.42
N SER A 59 -10.79 13.71 -6.11
CA SER A 59 -11.06 14.84 -7.01
C SER A 59 -12.08 14.50 -8.12
N PHE A 60 -12.24 13.22 -8.44
CA PHE A 60 -13.21 12.73 -9.44
C PHE A 60 -14.54 12.27 -8.83
N LEU A 61 -14.79 12.50 -7.54
CA LEU A 61 -16.08 12.18 -6.91
C LEU A 61 -17.20 13.08 -7.43
N TRP A 62 -16.86 14.25 -7.92
CA TRP A 62 -17.81 15.20 -8.47
C TRP A 62 -17.52 15.48 -9.93
N LYS A 63 -18.58 15.47 -10.76
CA LYS A 63 -18.55 15.95 -12.13
C LYS A 63 -19.45 17.19 -12.21
N GLY A 64 -18.81 18.36 -12.14
CA GLY A 64 -19.54 19.60 -11.88
C GLY A 64 -20.18 19.57 -10.47
N LYS A 65 -21.51 19.63 -10.39
CA LYS A 65 -22.26 19.52 -9.14
C LYS A 65 -22.83 18.13 -8.86
N GLU A 66 -22.61 17.17 -9.76
CA GLU A 66 -23.16 15.82 -9.68
C GLU A 66 -22.20 14.86 -8.98
N LEU A 67 -22.66 14.20 -7.90
CA LEU A 67 -21.92 13.18 -7.18
C LEU A 67 -21.89 11.87 -7.99
N GLN A 68 -20.71 11.33 -8.18
CA GLN A 68 -20.48 10.05 -8.84
C GLN A 68 -20.68 8.90 -7.84
N ALA A 69 -21.93 8.42 -7.70
CA ALA A 69 -22.32 7.44 -6.68
C ALA A 69 -21.50 6.14 -6.76
N ASP A 70 -21.29 5.58 -7.96
CA ASP A 70 -20.48 4.37 -8.15
C ASP A 70 -19.03 4.56 -7.66
N ARG A 71 -18.49 5.76 -7.87
CA ARG A 71 -17.14 6.08 -7.44
C ARG A 71 -17.04 6.22 -5.93
N LEU A 72 -18.07 6.80 -5.31
CA LEU A 72 -18.19 6.88 -3.85
C LEU A 72 -18.26 5.47 -3.25
N MET A 73 -19.09 4.59 -3.79
CA MET A 73 -19.22 3.20 -3.32
C MET A 73 -17.89 2.44 -3.42
N LYS A 74 -17.15 2.60 -4.52
CA LYS A 74 -15.80 2.02 -4.66
C LYS A 74 -14.82 2.57 -3.60
N GLY A 75 -14.93 3.84 -3.24
CA GLY A 75 -14.16 4.44 -2.17
C GLY A 75 -14.52 3.86 -0.80
N ILE A 76 -15.81 3.68 -0.51
CA ILE A 76 -16.29 3.04 0.72
C ILE A 76 -15.74 1.61 0.83
N HIS A 77 -15.85 0.81 -0.22
CA HIS A 77 -15.27 -0.55 -0.24
C HIS A 77 -13.75 -0.54 -0.03
N GLY A 78 -13.03 0.44 -0.61
CA GLY A 78 -11.60 0.60 -0.40
C GLY A 78 -11.28 0.94 1.05
N ARG A 79 -12.08 1.82 1.69
CA ARG A 79 -11.98 2.14 3.11
C ARG A 79 -12.22 0.90 3.98
N ASP A 80 -13.26 0.13 3.70
CA ASP A 80 -13.59 -1.07 4.48
C ASP A 80 -12.44 -2.09 4.42
N LEU A 81 -11.83 -2.27 3.25
CA LEU A 81 -10.64 -3.10 3.11
C LEU A 81 -9.45 -2.57 3.92
N PHE A 82 -9.19 -1.25 3.85
CA PHE A 82 -8.15 -0.61 4.65
C PHE A 82 -8.38 -0.87 6.15
N MET A 83 -9.61 -0.70 6.62
CA MET A 83 -9.95 -0.89 8.04
C MET A 83 -9.83 -2.35 8.47
N ARG A 84 -10.08 -3.33 7.59
CA ARG A 84 -9.83 -4.75 7.88
C ARG A 84 -8.35 -5.03 8.13
N PHE A 85 -7.44 -4.42 7.38
CA PHE A 85 -6.01 -4.52 7.65
C PHE A 85 -5.64 -3.80 8.94
N TRP A 86 -6.18 -2.60 9.17
CA TRP A 86 -5.89 -1.80 10.38
C TRP A 86 -6.33 -2.50 11.67
N TRP A 87 -7.47 -3.18 11.64
CA TRP A 87 -8.02 -3.91 12.78
C TRP A 87 -7.63 -5.38 12.83
N ALA A 88 -6.75 -5.87 11.96
CA ALA A 88 -6.26 -7.23 12.03
C ALA A 88 -5.61 -7.53 13.41
N ASP A 89 -5.81 -8.75 13.89
CA ASP A 89 -5.19 -9.24 15.14
C ASP A 89 -3.73 -9.63 14.90
N ILE A 90 -2.95 -8.64 14.47
CA ILE A 90 -1.51 -8.74 14.19
C ILE A 90 -0.80 -7.69 15.03
N PRO A 91 0.28 -8.04 15.76
CA PRO A 91 0.92 -7.13 16.69
C PRO A 91 1.61 -5.95 16.01
N LYS A 92 2.21 -6.17 14.85
CA LYS A 92 2.91 -5.14 14.07
C LYS A 92 2.21 -4.92 12.74
N ILE A 93 1.73 -3.71 12.46
CA ILE A 93 1.06 -3.39 11.19
C ILE A 93 1.65 -2.11 10.61
N CYS A 94 2.00 -2.17 9.32
CA CYS A 94 2.25 -1.01 8.47
C CYS A 94 1.27 -1.02 7.29
N ILE A 95 0.48 0.04 7.13
CA ILE A 95 -0.30 0.26 5.91
C ILE A 95 0.31 1.44 5.17
N GLU A 96 0.62 1.24 3.89
CA GLU A 96 1.16 2.26 3.00
C GLU A 96 0.07 2.74 2.04
N ASN A 97 -0.10 4.06 1.96
CA ASN A 97 -1.01 4.68 0.99
C ASN A 97 -0.58 6.13 0.68
N PRO A 98 -0.92 6.70 -0.47
CA PRO A 98 -0.81 8.13 -0.71
C PRO A 98 -1.66 8.94 0.28
N VAL A 99 -1.42 10.25 0.35
CA VAL A 99 -2.21 11.15 1.20
C VAL A 99 -3.71 10.93 0.97
N PRO A 100 -4.46 10.51 2.02
CA PRO A 100 -5.86 10.15 1.88
C PRO A 100 -6.76 11.37 1.75
N SER A 101 -7.88 11.19 1.08
CA SER A 101 -8.96 12.17 1.09
C SER A 101 -9.70 12.14 2.43
N LYS A 102 -10.03 13.31 2.96
CA LYS A 102 -10.83 13.45 4.18
C LYS A 102 -12.25 12.87 4.03
N VAL A 103 -12.76 12.75 2.81
CA VAL A 103 -14.10 12.21 2.53
C VAL A 103 -14.29 10.80 3.09
N PHE A 104 -13.23 9.98 3.09
CA PHE A 104 -13.31 8.60 3.53
C PHE A 104 -12.97 8.38 5.01
N CYS A 105 -12.66 9.43 5.76
CA CYS A 105 -12.44 9.38 7.21
C CYS A 105 -11.50 8.24 7.65
N LEU A 106 -10.38 8.05 6.95
CA LEU A 106 -9.34 7.13 7.40
C LEU A 106 -8.71 7.65 8.70
N PRO A 107 -8.18 6.77 9.56
CA PRO A 107 -7.40 7.19 10.72
C PRO A 107 -6.27 8.16 10.35
N ALA A 108 -5.79 8.93 11.29
CA ALA A 108 -4.60 9.73 11.07
C ALA A 108 -3.40 8.82 10.77
N TYR A 109 -2.63 9.14 9.74
CA TYR A 109 -1.38 8.44 9.48
C TYR A 109 -0.32 8.83 10.51
N THR A 110 0.58 7.89 10.79
CA THR A 110 1.63 8.07 11.79
C THR A 110 2.81 8.86 11.23
N GLN A 111 3.16 8.63 9.96
CA GLN A 111 4.35 9.17 9.33
C GLN A 111 4.13 9.45 7.84
N ILE A 112 4.86 10.40 7.29
CA ILE A 112 5.04 10.58 5.84
C ILE A 112 6.49 10.28 5.53
N ILE A 113 6.72 9.48 4.49
CA ILE A 113 8.03 9.19 3.92
C ILE A 113 8.13 9.65 2.48
N GLN A 114 9.35 9.81 2.01
CA GLN A 114 9.69 10.18 0.64
C GLN A 114 10.73 9.23 0.07
N PRO A 115 10.66 8.85 -1.22
CA PRO A 115 11.65 7.98 -1.84
C PRO A 115 13.09 8.49 -1.75
N TYR A 116 13.30 9.81 -1.74
CA TYR A 116 14.65 10.40 -1.65
C TYR A 116 15.31 10.17 -0.28
N GLU A 117 14.55 9.79 0.74
CA GLU A 117 15.06 9.39 2.06
C GLU A 117 15.64 7.97 2.06
N TYR A 118 15.46 7.23 0.94
CA TYR A 118 15.81 5.81 0.77
C TYR A 118 16.52 5.54 -0.56
N GLY A 119 17.37 6.46 -1.02
CA GLY A 119 18.23 6.29 -2.19
C GLY A 119 17.58 6.47 -3.56
N HIS A 120 16.36 7.02 -3.63
CA HIS A 120 15.69 7.25 -4.92
C HIS A 120 15.43 8.74 -5.15
N PRO A 121 15.99 9.39 -6.19
CA PRO A 121 15.93 10.84 -6.39
C PRO A 121 14.54 11.36 -6.80
N TYR A 122 13.51 10.91 -6.11
CA TYR A 122 12.11 11.26 -6.40
C TYR A 122 11.37 11.77 -5.18
N THR A 123 10.40 12.67 -5.41
CA THR A 123 9.36 12.99 -4.43
C THR A 123 8.10 12.21 -4.72
N LYS A 124 7.57 11.52 -3.72
CA LYS A 124 6.28 10.84 -3.71
C LYS A 124 5.80 10.74 -2.27
N ARG A 125 4.99 11.68 -1.83
CA ARG A 125 4.45 11.65 -0.47
C ARG A 125 3.68 10.36 -0.22
N THR A 126 4.23 9.54 0.66
CA THR A 126 3.71 8.24 1.03
C THR A 126 3.41 8.25 2.52
N CYS A 127 2.15 7.99 2.89
CA CYS A 127 1.72 7.94 4.28
C CYS A 127 1.83 6.51 4.81
N LEU A 128 2.32 6.38 6.04
CA LEU A 128 2.38 5.13 6.78
C LEU A 128 1.45 5.21 7.99
N TRP A 129 0.62 4.19 8.16
CA TRP A 129 -0.14 3.93 9.37
C TRP A 129 0.55 2.80 10.10
N LEU A 130 1.11 3.11 11.27
CA LEU A 130 1.93 2.18 12.05
C LEU A 130 1.19 1.79 13.34
N LYS A 131 1.12 0.48 13.60
CA LYS A 131 0.66 -0.10 14.86
C LYS A 131 1.73 -1.06 15.36
N GLY A 132 2.20 -0.90 16.60
CA GLY A 132 3.25 -1.74 17.18
C GLY A 132 4.61 -1.66 16.49
N LEU A 133 4.83 -0.64 15.67
CA LEU A 133 6.08 -0.38 14.93
C LEU A 133 6.64 1.00 15.28
N PRO A 134 7.97 1.14 15.37
CA PRO A 134 8.60 2.45 15.43
C PRO A 134 8.48 3.16 14.06
N PRO A 135 8.64 4.50 14.01
CA PRO A 135 8.79 5.21 12.74
C PRO A 135 9.91 4.61 11.88
N LEU A 136 9.72 4.64 10.56
CA LEU A 136 10.73 4.19 9.62
C LEU A 136 11.76 5.30 9.43
N PHE A 137 13.02 5.03 9.78
CA PHE A 137 14.10 6.01 9.65
C PHE A 137 14.71 5.99 8.24
N PRO A 138 15.09 7.15 7.70
CA PRO A 138 15.84 7.25 6.45
C PRO A 138 17.12 6.41 6.49
N THR A 139 17.46 5.77 5.36
CA THR A 139 18.66 4.93 5.23
C THR A 139 19.68 5.49 4.24
N ASP A 140 19.21 6.24 3.22
CA ASP A 140 20.07 6.82 2.19
C ASP A 140 19.42 8.10 1.65
N ILE A 141 19.85 9.25 2.17
CA ILE A 141 19.25 10.54 1.78
C ILE A 141 19.96 11.10 0.56
N VAL A 142 19.22 11.17 -0.55
CA VAL A 142 19.69 11.76 -1.81
C VAL A 142 18.92 13.04 -2.15
N VAL A 143 19.49 13.87 -3.01
CA VAL A 143 18.80 15.10 -3.47
C VAL A 143 17.64 14.72 -4.40
N PRO A 144 16.40 15.17 -4.12
CA PRO A 144 15.27 14.89 -4.99
C PRO A 144 15.36 15.71 -6.28
N GLU A 145 15.32 15.04 -7.43
CA GLU A 145 15.40 15.67 -8.75
C GLU A 145 14.02 15.90 -9.37
N LYS A 146 13.11 14.95 -9.19
CA LYS A 146 11.82 14.88 -9.90
C LYS A 146 10.66 14.44 -9.03
N SER A 147 9.46 14.87 -9.43
CA SER A 147 8.24 14.28 -8.88
C SER A 147 7.91 12.95 -9.58
N TRP A 148 7.89 11.86 -8.84
CA TRP A 148 7.51 10.55 -9.39
C TRP A 148 6.13 10.54 -10.04
N VAL A 149 5.19 11.30 -9.47
CA VAL A 149 3.80 11.35 -9.93
C VAL A 149 3.65 12.17 -11.22
N MET A 150 4.39 13.29 -11.33
CA MET A 150 4.27 14.25 -12.41
C MET A 150 5.26 14.00 -13.54
N GLU A 151 6.46 13.54 -13.22
CA GLU A 151 7.63 13.52 -14.12
C GLU A 151 8.32 12.16 -14.21
N GLY A 152 7.82 11.17 -13.45
CA GLY A 152 8.38 9.81 -13.47
C GLY A 152 8.32 9.17 -14.87
N PRO A 153 9.20 8.19 -15.17
CA PRO A 153 9.39 7.62 -16.50
C PRO A 153 8.15 6.97 -17.10
N TYR A 154 7.12 6.76 -16.29
CA TYR A 154 5.88 6.09 -16.71
C TYR A 154 4.69 7.03 -16.93
N ARG A 155 4.92 8.37 -17.00
CA ARG A 155 3.84 9.37 -17.09
C ARG A 155 2.85 9.11 -18.24
N HIS A 156 3.34 8.65 -19.38
CA HIS A 156 2.57 8.45 -20.60
C HIS A 156 2.38 6.97 -21.00
N ASN A 157 2.78 6.03 -20.11
CA ASN A 157 2.69 4.60 -20.39
C ASN A 157 1.31 4.04 -19.98
N ARG A 158 0.82 3.02 -20.72
CA ARG A 158 -0.40 2.25 -20.37
C ARG A 158 -0.29 1.60 -18.98
N ASP A 159 0.93 1.24 -18.56
CA ASP A 159 1.21 0.64 -17.25
C ASP A 159 1.43 1.67 -16.13
N ARG A 160 1.11 2.95 -16.37
CA ARG A 160 1.31 4.04 -15.42
C ARG A 160 0.77 3.73 -14.02
N ALA A 161 -0.47 3.24 -13.93
CA ALA A 161 -1.10 2.94 -12.63
C ALA A 161 -0.33 1.83 -11.90
N LYS A 162 0.02 0.76 -12.62
CA LYS A 162 0.78 -0.38 -12.11
C LYS A 162 2.18 0.04 -11.63
N ASN A 163 2.89 0.84 -12.41
CA ASN A 163 4.24 1.27 -12.05
C ASN A 163 4.25 2.29 -10.90
N ARG A 164 3.23 3.15 -10.83
CA ARG A 164 3.07 4.10 -9.73
C ARG A 164 2.72 3.45 -8.39
N SER A 165 2.12 2.25 -8.41
CA SER A 165 1.76 1.51 -7.19
C SER A 165 2.92 0.72 -6.60
N LYS A 166 4.04 0.57 -7.32
CA LYS A 166 5.22 -0.15 -6.80
C LYS A 166 5.84 0.61 -5.64
N THR A 167 6.22 -0.14 -4.60
CA THR A 167 7.07 0.35 -3.54
C THR A 167 8.50 0.50 -4.06
N PHE A 168 9.19 1.56 -3.67
CA PHE A 168 10.60 1.75 -3.98
C PHE A 168 11.44 0.72 -3.22
N THR A 169 12.43 0.14 -3.89
CA THR A 169 13.25 -0.93 -3.31
C THR A 169 13.94 -0.52 -2.01
N GLY A 170 14.50 0.69 -1.94
CA GLY A 170 15.11 1.21 -0.72
C GLY A 170 14.14 1.33 0.46
N VAL A 171 12.87 1.71 0.19
CA VAL A 171 11.83 1.72 1.25
C VAL A 171 11.54 0.30 1.75
N GLY A 172 11.39 -0.66 0.82
CA GLY A 172 11.15 -2.07 1.19
C GLY A 172 12.31 -2.66 1.98
N GLN A 173 13.54 -2.34 1.60
CA GLN A 173 14.75 -2.76 2.31
C GLN A 173 14.80 -2.16 3.72
N ALA A 174 14.57 -0.86 3.86
CA ALA A 174 14.53 -0.20 5.17
C ALA A 174 13.45 -0.81 6.10
N MET A 175 12.27 -1.16 5.56
CA MET A 175 11.23 -1.86 6.32
C MET A 175 11.70 -3.24 6.80
N ALA A 176 12.38 -4.00 5.92
CA ALA A 176 12.90 -5.32 6.28
C ALA A 176 14.00 -5.24 7.34
N GLU A 177 14.91 -4.27 7.23
CA GLU A 177 16.02 -4.10 8.17
C GLU A 177 15.60 -3.56 9.54
N GLN A 178 14.57 -2.70 9.59
CA GLN A 178 14.17 -2.03 10.83
C GLN A 178 13.02 -2.72 11.57
N TRP A 179 12.22 -3.51 10.88
CA TRP A 179 11.00 -4.14 11.43
C TRP A 179 10.98 -5.67 11.34
N GLY A 180 11.88 -6.27 10.54
CA GLY A 180 12.00 -7.72 10.34
C GLY A 180 12.62 -8.51 11.49
#